data_d0b331af3f055fc77d238a384c17c810
#
_entry.id   d0b331af3f055fc77d238a384c17c810
#
_cell.length_a   1.000
_cell.length_b   1.000
_cell.length_c   1.000
_cell.angle_alpha   90.00
_cell.angle_beta   90.00
_cell.angle_gamma   90.00
#
_symmetry.space_group_name_H-M   'P 1'
#
loop_
_entity.id
_entity.type
_entity.pdbx_description
1 polymer ?
#
loop_
_entity_poly.entity_id
_entity_poly.type
_entity_poly.pdbx_seq_one_letter_code
_entity_poly.pdbx_strand_id
1 'polypeptide(L)'
;MKKIITFIVLLSFFSVNAAGHLSEKDKKSTLKCAGLYYANSMIPQGTLELDKIVFSIAAKKYLTSYLIKEGVKEDLINSELNKSVDELYGKPYDEKKTGNCTKYIYRLIPKSKSEIDKLVKSGIY
;
A
#
# COMPACT_ATOMS: atom_id res chain seq x y z
N MET A 1 5.84 6.15 -45.43
CA MET A 1 5.02 7.09 -44.64
C MET A 1 4.16 6.37 -43.62
N LYS A 2 3.36 5.40 -44.02
CA LYS A 2 2.51 4.64 -43.08
C LYS A 2 3.31 3.93 -41.98
N LYS A 3 4.50 3.46 -42.31
CA LYS A 3 5.38 2.77 -41.37
C LYS A 3 5.88 3.70 -40.24
N ILE A 4 6.08 4.96 -40.54
CA ILE A 4 6.55 5.96 -39.58
C ILE A 4 5.46 6.26 -38.55
N ILE A 5 4.21 6.35 -39.00
CA ILE A 5 3.06 6.60 -38.12
C ILE A 5 2.88 5.46 -37.13
N THR A 6 2.99 4.23 -37.62
CA THR A 6 2.88 3.03 -36.78
C THR A 6 3.96 3.00 -35.71
N PHE A 7 5.16 3.44 -36.05
CA PHE A 7 6.27 3.49 -35.13
C PHE A 7 6.04 4.50 -34.00
N ILE A 8 5.48 5.66 -34.32
CA ILE A 8 5.16 6.70 -33.32
C ILE A 8 4.11 6.20 -32.35
N VAL A 9 3.11 5.49 -32.83
CA VAL A 9 2.07 4.90 -31.97
C VAL A 9 2.67 3.91 -30.98
N LEU A 10 3.60 3.08 -31.42
CA LEU A 10 4.28 2.14 -30.56
C LEU A 10 5.09 2.84 -29.45
N LEU A 11 5.75 3.93 -29.77
CA LEU A 11 6.49 4.72 -28.77
C LEU A 11 5.57 5.32 -27.72
N SER A 12 4.43 5.84 -28.14
CA SER A 12 3.42 6.39 -27.21
C SER A 12 2.90 5.32 -26.27
N PHE A 13 2.62 4.14 -26.79
CA PHE A 13 2.17 3.01 -25.98
C PHE A 13 3.23 2.60 -24.95
N PHE A 14 4.48 2.59 -25.34
CA PHE A 14 5.59 2.24 -24.46
C PHE A 14 5.72 3.22 -23.30
N SER A 15 5.55 4.51 -23.54
CA SER A 15 5.59 5.54 -22.51
C SER A 15 4.49 5.36 -21.46
N VAL A 16 3.28 4.98 -21.86
CA VAL A 16 2.18 4.71 -20.94
C VAL A 16 2.48 3.52 -20.04
N ASN A 17 3.08 2.47 -20.57
CA ASN A 17 3.43 1.28 -19.79
C ASN A 17 4.51 1.55 -18.73
N ALA A 18 5.35 2.54 -18.93
CA ALA A 18 6.40 2.90 -17.97
C ALA A 18 5.87 3.67 -16.77
N ALA A 19 4.61 4.15 -16.80
CA ALA A 19 4.06 5.05 -15.79
C ALA A 19 3.49 4.33 -14.56
N GLY A 20 3.19 3.02 -14.62
CA GLY A 20 2.64 2.28 -13.50
C GLY A 20 2.95 0.80 -13.58
N HIS A 21 3.19 0.16 -12.44
CA HIS A 21 3.57 -1.24 -12.34
C HIS A 21 2.45 -2.14 -11.84
N LEU A 22 1.50 -1.60 -11.09
CA LEU A 22 0.42 -2.37 -10.51
C LEU A 22 -0.82 -2.35 -11.41
N SER A 23 -1.48 -3.52 -11.52
CA SER A 23 -2.81 -3.60 -12.10
C SER A 23 -3.83 -2.88 -11.22
N GLU A 24 -5.00 -2.56 -11.76
CA GLU A 24 -6.07 -1.97 -10.97
C GLU A 24 -6.51 -2.88 -9.82
N LYS A 25 -6.52 -4.18 -10.04
CA LYS A 25 -6.83 -5.17 -9.01
C LYS A 25 -5.81 -5.12 -7.88
N ASP A 26 -4.52 -5.07 -8.21
CA ASP A 26 -3.46 -5.03 -7.21
C ASP A 26 -3.43 -3.71 -6.46
N LYS A 27 -3.75 -2.60 -7.12
CA LYS A 27 -3.92 -1.30 -6.46
C LYS A 27 -5.01 -1.36 -5.40
N LYS A 28 -6.16 -1.95 -5.73
CA LYS A 28 -7.27 -2.11 -4.77
C LYS A 28 -6.89 -2.99 -3.59
N SER A 29 -6.25 -4.12 -3.85
CA SER A 29 -5.83 -5.04 -2.79
C SER A 29 -4.78 -4.40 -1.89
N THR A 30 -3.82 -3.68 -2.47
CA THR A 30 -2.80 -2.94 -1.74
C THR A 30 -3.44 -1.86 -0.87
N LEU A 31 -4.42 -1.16 -1.40
CA LEU A 31 -5.13 -0.12 -0.67
C LEU A 31 -5.91 -0.69 0.52
N LYS A 32 -6.53 -1.86 0.36
CA LYS A 32 -7.19 -2.56 1.47
C LYS A 32 -6.20 -2.96 2.56
N CYS A 33 -5.02 -3.43 2.17
CA CYS A 33 -3.97 -3.76 3.13
C CYS A 33 -3.48 -2.50 3.86
N ALA A 34 -3.31 -1.38 3.17
CA ALA A 34 -2.97 -0.11 3.79
C ALA A 34 -4.03 0.30 4.82
N GLY A 35 -5.31 0.11 4.49
CA GLY A 35 -6.42 0.37 5.41
C GLY A 35 -6.38 -0.50 6.66
N LEU A 36 -6.06 -1.78 6.50
CA LEU A 36 -5.90 -2.69 7.63
C LEU A 36 -4.75 -2.25 8.55
N TYR A 37 -3.60 -1.91 7.99
CA TYR A 37 -2.48 -1.40 8.78
C TYR A 37 -2.85 -0.09 9.49
N TYR A 38 -3.56 0.79 8.82
CA TYR A 38 -4.02 2.03 9.44
C TYR A 38 -4.92 1.76 10.63
N ALA A 39 -5.89 0.87 10.49
CA ALA A 39 -6.77 0.47 11.59
C ALA A 39 -5.98 -0.18 12.74
N ASN A 40 -5.03 -1.04 12.44
CA ASN A 40 -4.16 -1.66 13.44
C ASN A 40 -3.35 -0.63 14.21
N SER A 41 -2.91 0.44 13.54
CA SER A 41 -2.14 1.51 14.19
C SER A 41 -2.94 2.30 15.22
N MET A 42 -4.26 2.20 15.17
CA MET A 42 -5.18 2.90 16.07
C MET A 42 -5.68 2.04 17.23
N ILE A 43 -5.23 0.79 17.32
CA ILE A 43 -5.57 -0.07 18.45
C ILE A 43 -4.97 0.53 19.72
N PRO A 44 -5.75 0.64 20.82
CA PRO A 44 -5.25 1.26 22.05
C PRO A 44 -3.97 0.61 22.59
N GLN A 45 -3.07 1.45 23.06
CA GLN A 45 -1.84 0.97 23.69
C GLN A 45 -2.15 0.06 24.87
N GLY A 46 -1.33 -0.99 25.02
CA GLY A 46 -1.52 -1.99 26.06
C GLY A 46 -2.39 -3.18 25.65
N THR A 47 -3.14 -3.06 24.56
CA THR A 47 -3.93 -4.20 24.04
C THR A 47 -3.25 -4.92 22.89
N LEU A 48 -2.25 -4.30 22.28
CA LEU A 48 -1.43 -4.87 21.22
C LEU A 48 0.03 -4.51 21.46
N GLU A 49 0.92 -5.44 21.14
CA GLU A 49 2.36 -5.25 21.28
C GLU A 49 2.82 -4.04 20.47
N LEU A 50 3.69 -3.25 21.05
CA LEU A 50 4.15 -1.99 20.47
C LEU A 50 4.81 -2.17 19.11
N ASP A 51 5.60 -3.23 18.96
CA ASP A 51 6.27 -3.53 17.68
C ASP A 51 5.27 -3.78 16.54
N LYS A 52 4.13 -4.36 16.83
CA LYS A 52 3.05 -4.56 15.85
C LYS A 52 2.37 -3.25 15.46
N ILE A 53 2.19 -2.35 16.42
CA ILE A 53 1.65 -1.01 16.15
C ILE A 53 2.64 -0.21 15.31
N VAL A 54 3.91 -0.20 15.67
CA VAL A 54 4.96 0.52 14.94
C VAL A 54 5.09 -0.01 13.50
N PHE A 55 5.07 -1.32 13.34
CA PHE A 55 5.09 -1.93 12.01
C PHE A 55 3.90 -1.46 11.18
N SER A 56 2.71 -1.44 11.77
CA SER A 56 1.49 -1.02 11.07
C SER A 56 1.56 0.43 10.62
N ILE A 57 2.09 1.32 11.44
CA ILE A 57 2.28 2.72 11.08
C ILE A 57 3.26 2.84 9.91
N ALA A 58 4.39 2.15 9.98
CA ALA A 58 5.41 2.17 8.93
C ALA A 58 4.89 1.59 7.62
N ALA A 59 4.19 0.45 7.68
CA ALA A 59 3.61 -0.20 6.51
C ALA A 59 2.56 0.68 5.84
N LYS A 60 1.67 1.29 6.60
CA LYS A 60 0.68 2.23 6.09
C LYS A 60 1.36 3.40 5.37
N LYS A 61 2.36 3.98 5.99
CA LYS A 61 3.10 5.11 5.41
C LYS A 61 3.76 4.74 4.09
N TYR A 62 4.46 3.61 4.06
CA TYR A 62 5.10 3.13 2.85
C TYR A 62 4.10 2.88 1.73
N LEU A 63 3.02 2.16 2.02
CA LEU A 63 2.03 1.77 1.02
C LEU A 63 1.27 2.97 0.46
N THR A 64 0.90 3.94 1.28
CA THR A 64 0.22 5.13 0.80
C THR A 64 1.11 5.95 -0.12
N SER A 65 2.39 6.10 0.21
CA SER A 65 3.36 6.77 -0.66
C SER A 65 3.55 6.01 -1.97
N TYR A 66 3.63 4.69 -1.90
CA TYR A 66 3.77 3.85 -3.09
C TYR A 66 2.54 3.96 -4.01
N LEU A 67 1.34 3.93 -3.45
CA LEU A 67 0.10 4.04 -4.22
C LEU A 67 -0.01 5.39 -4.92
N ILE A 68 0.43 6.48 -4.29
CA ILE A 68 0.47 7.79 -4.92
C ILE A 68 1.39 7.76 -6.14
N LYS A 69 2.56 7.15 -6.02
CA LYS A 69 3.48 6.98 -7.16
C LYS A 69 2.88 6.14 -8.28
N GLU A 70 2.03 5.19 -7.94
CA GLU A 70 1.32 4.35 -8.91
C GLU A 70 0.10 5.04 -9.52
N GLY A 71 -0.15 6.30 -9.18
CA GLY A 71 -1.21 7.10 -9.76
C GLY A 71 -2.54 7.02 -9.05
N VAL A 72 -2.61 6.42 -7.87
CA VAL A 72 -3.83 6.41 -7.08
C VAL A 72 -4.04 7.78 -6.44
N LYS A 73 -5.22 8.34 -6.60
CA LYS A 73 -5.53 9.66 -6.06
C LYS A 73 -5.55 9.65 -4.53
N GLU A 74 -4.99 10.68 -3.94
CA GLU A 74 -4.91 10.83 -2.50
C GLU A 74 -6.29 10.80 -1.83
N ASP A 75 -7.28 11.43 -2.44
CA ASP A 75 -8.66 11.43 -1.93
C ASP A 75 -9.23 10.01 -1.83
N LEU A 76 -8.95 9.17 -2.82
CA LEU A 76 -9.39 7.78 -2.81
C LEU A 76 -8.67 7.00 -1.72
N ILE A 77 -7.37 7.22 -1.54
CA ILE A 77 -6.59 6.58 -0.49
C ILE A 77 -7.18 6.95 0.88
N ASN A 78 -7.39 8.22 1.15
CA ASN A 78 -7.92 8.69 2.43
C ASN A 78 -9.32 8.13 2.69
N SER A 79 -10.16 8.08 1.69
CA SER A 79 -11.51 7.52 1.79
C SER A 79 -11.48 6.05 2.18
N GLU A 80 -10.63 5.25 1.55
CA GLU A 80 -10.51 3.82 1.85
C GLU A 80 -9.87 3.57 3.22
N LEU A 81 -8.88 4.38 3.62
CA LEU A 81 -8.29 4.28 4.95
C LEU A 81 -9.33 4.54 6.03
N ASN A 82 -10.12 5.59 5.88
CA ASN A 82 -11.17 5.93 6.85
C ASN A 82 -12.25 4.87 6.90
N LYS A 83 -12.63 4.33 5.76
CA LYS A 83 -13.59 3.23 5.67
C LYS A 83 -13.09 1.99 6.43
N SER A 84 -11.82 1.65 6.29
CA SER A 84 -11.22 0.52 7.00
C SER A 84 -11.25 0.74 8.52
N VAL A 85 -10.93 1.95 8.98
CA VAL A 85 -11.00 2.28 10.40
C VAL A 85 -12.43 2.12 10.91
N ASP A 86 -13.43 2.64 10.18
CA ASP A 86 -14.83 2.52 10.58
C ASP A 86 -15.29 1.06 10.67
N GLU A 87 -14.88 0.24 9.71
CA GLU A 87 -15.24 -1.18 9.69
C GLU A 87 -14.56 -2.00 10.78
N LEU A 88 -13.35 -1.63 11.16
CA LEU A 88 -12.52 -2.40 12.09
C LEU A 88 -12.47 -1.81 13.49
N TYR A 89 -13.06 -0.65 13.70
CA TYR A 89 -13.06 0.02 15.02
C TYR A 89 -13.68 -0.88 16.08
N GLY A 90 -12.97 -1.03 17.20
CA GLY A 90 -13.41 -1.87 18.30
C GLY A 90 -13.25 -3.37 18.09
N LYS A 91 -12.78 -3.80 16.92
CA LYS A 91 -12.49 -5.21 16.66
C LYS A 91 -11.05 -5.54 17.08
N PRO A 92 -10.80 -6.77 17.55
CA PRO A 92 -9.46 -7.17 17.95
C PRO A 92 -8.53 -7.28 16.74
N TYR A 93 -7.22 -7.20 16.99
CA TYR A 93 -6.20 -7.42 16.00
C TYR A 93 -6.33 -8.82 15.39
N ASP A 94 -6.40 -8.89 14.09
CA ASP A 94 -6.47 -10.15 13.34
C ASP A 94 -5.10 -10.51 12.78
N GLU A 95 -4.41 -11.40 13.47
CA GLU A 95 -3.05 -11.79 13.11
C GLU A 95 -3.00 -12.49 11.74
N LYS A 96 -3.96 -13.33 11.44
CA LYS A 96 -4.03 -14.05 10.16
C LYS A 96 -4.24 -13.11 8.99
N LYS A 97 -5.20 -12.21 9.13
CA LYS A 97 -5.53 -11.23 8.10
C LYS A 97 -4.36 -10.27 7.85
N THR A 98 -3.75 -9.79 8.91
CA THR A 98 -2.57 -8.93 8.83
C THR A 98 -1.38 -9.66 8.21
N GLY A 99 -1.13 -10.90 8.61
CA GLY A 99 -0.08 -11.73 8.04
C GLY A 99 -0.27 -12.00 6.56
N ASN A 100 -1.51 -12.21 6.13
CA ASN A 100 -1.84 -12.39 4.71
C ASN A 100 -1.55 -11.12 3.90
N CYS A 101 -1.89 -9.95 4.42
CA CYS A 101 -1.54 -8.68 3.81
C CYS A 101 -0.02 -8.51 3.69
N THR A 102 0.71 -8.79 4.75
CA THR A 102 2.17 -8.66 4.75
C THR A 102 2.81 -9.55 3.70
N LYS A 103 2.40 -10.81 3.61
CA LYS A 103 2.88 -11.74 2.59
C LYS A 103 2.55 -11.26 1.18
N TYR A 104 1.34 -10.78 0.99
CA TYR A 104 0.88 -10.27 -0.30
C TYR A 104 1.73 -9.07 -0.75
N ILE A 105 1.92 -8.09 0.12
CA ILE A 105 2.69 -6.89 -0.16
C ILE A 105 4.17 -7.21 -0.45
N TYR A 106 4.78 -8.08 0.34
CA TYR A 106 6.18 -8.44 0.15
C TYR A 106 6.43 -9.16 -1.18
N ARG A 107 5.45 -9.94 -1.63
CA ARG A 107 5.52 -10.60 -2.93
C ARG A 107 5.27 -9.63 -4.08
N LEU A 108 4.26 -8.77 -3.94
CA LEU A 108 3.84 -7.84 -4.99
C LEU A 108 4.86 -6.73 -5.22
N ILE A 109 5.41 -6.20 -4.14
CA ILE A 109 6.34 -5.08 -4.14
C ILE A 109 7.65 -5.54 -3.51
N PRO A 110 8.62 -6.00 -4.33
CA PRO A 110 9.83 -6.65 -3.79
C PRO A 110 10.65 -5.82 -2.82
N LYS A 111 10.64 -4.50 -2.96
CA LYS A 111 11.38 -3.59 -2.06
C LYS A 111 10.64 -3.28 -0.77
N SER A 112 9.36 -3.65 -0.66
CA SER A 112 8.52 -3.22 0.46
C SER A 112 9.06 -3.68 1.82
N LYS A 113 9.54 -4.91 1.92
CA LYS A 113 10.08 -5.43 3.17
C LYS A 113 11.24 -4.57 3.69
N SER A 114 12.23 -4.32 2.85
CA SER A 114 13.41 -3.53 3.25
C SER A 114 13.04 -2.07 3.54
N GLU A 115 12.15 -1.49 2.75
CA GLU A 115 11.74 -0.09 2.94
C GLU A 115 10.90 0.09 4.21
N ILE A 116 9.99 -0.82 4.50
CA ILE A 116 9.23 -0.80 5.75
C ILE A 116 10.15 -1.00 6.94
N ASP A 117 11.09 -1.96 6.86
CA ASP A 117 12.06 -2.19 7.92
C ASP A 117 12.91 -0.94 8.21
N LYS A 118 13.30 -0.21 7.17
CA LYS A 118 14.03 1.06 7.33
C LYS A 118 13.19 2.10 8.08
N LEU A 119 11.92 2.23 7.75
CA LEU A 119 11.02 3.15 8.45
C LEU A 119 10.88 2.78 9.92
N VAL A 120 10.69 1.50 10.21
CA VAL A 120 10.61 1.02 11.60
C VAL A 120 11.88 1.37 12.38
N LYS A 121 13.05 1.10 11.80
CA LYS A 121 14.34 1.36 12.47
C LYS A 121 14.63 2.85 12.63
N SER A 122 14.24 3.68 11.68
CA SER A 122 14.50 5.11 11.73
C SER A 122 13.58 5.86 12.69
N GLY A 123 12.46 5.27 13.05
CA GLY A 123 11.45 5.94 13.86
C GLY A 123 10.70 7.06 13.11
N ILE A 124 10.85 7.15 11.80
CA ILE A 124 10.17 8.13 10.97
C ILE A 124 8.92 7.47 10.38
N TYR A 125 7.82 7.53 11.10
CA TYR A 125 6.54 6.96 10.69
C TYR A 125 5.36 7.73 11.28
#